data_74a951e1e8b62faf709608c069bdef52
#
_entry.id   74a951e1e8b62faf709608c069bdef52
#
_cell.length_a   1.000
_cell.length_b   1.000
_cell.length_c   1.000
_cell.angle_alpha   90.00
_cell.angle_beta   90.00
_cell.angle_gamma   90.00
#
_symmetry.space_group_name_H-M   'P 1'
#
loop_
_entity.id
_entity.type
_entity.pdbx_description
1 polymer ?
#
loop_
_entity_poly.entity_id
_entity_poly.type
_entity_poly.pdbx_seq_one_letter_code
_entity_poly.pdbx_strand_id
1 'polypeptide(L)'
;MAARNLIKAFFVVVAVLLALPWNTQTRAVLQAASGPRAALRPASPLILSGEVDSNTPALWGLDASLPSLFVMTSFAGQPRVAVGRSLIELGAAEIVASSPDHGVWMEALEQDAAGTWYGYYHNEMSAAMCGRPDRFVVRIGAARSNDQGRTWEDLGIILEAPLDTVACTSLNRYVLGGVGDLSVMLDPTQTDLYIFFSQYARDRTAQGVAVARLLWANRDEPVGAVSIWKDGVWQYGRFIDAPIVDPDGATRSSWFEYPQGTPLVPTTEAWHDGDNKVNAFWGPSVHWNTDLEQYVMLLNRAKDENYGEEGMYVSFAPRIDDPQLWSSPQKILDGGRWYPQVMGLDIGSGTDKVAGATARFFMSGRSDYTITFTR
;
A
#
# COMPACT_ATOMS: atom_id res chain seq x y z
N MET A 1 23.32 61.29 74.18
CA MET A 1 23.48 61.77 72.82
C MET A 1 22.71 60.85 71.90
N ALA A 2 21.57 61.32 71.45
CA ALA A 2 20.55 60.47 70.81
C ALA A 2 20.63 60.50 69.29
N ALA A 3 20.65 59.33 68.62
CA ALA A 3 20.49 59.20 67.20
C ALA A 3 19.03 58.81 66.91
N ARG A 4 18.35 59.61 66.12
CA ARG A 4 16.99 59.36 65.65
C ARG A 4 17.03 58.50 64.42
N ASN A 5 16.29 57.31 64.47
CA ASN A 5 16.02 56.48 63.38
C ASN A 5 14.83 56.98 62.55
N LEU A 6 15.01 57.22 61.27
CA LEU A 6 13.93 57.46 60.30
C LEU A 6 13.61 56.12 59.60
N ILE A 7 12.37 55.60 59.75
CA ILE A 7 11.81 54.45 59.07
C ILE A 7 11.22 55.00 57.77
N LYS A 8 11.74 54.53 56.61
CA LYS A 8 11.07 54.71 55.29
C LYS A 8 10.22 53.49 55.01
N ALA A 9 8.94 53.71 54.92
CA ALA A 9 8.01 52.70 54.44
C ALA A 9 8.08 52.55 52.91
N PHE A 10 8.41 51.36 52.45
CA PHE A 10 8.28 50.96 51.01
C PHE A 10 6.91 50.35 50.79
N PHE A 11 6.07 50.95 49.94
CA PHE A 11 4.86 50.33 49.39
C PHE A 11 5.29 49.41 48.25
N VAL A 12 5.06 48.09 48.44
CA VAL A 12 5.16 47.10 47.37
C VAL A 12 3.79 46.95 46.72
N VAL A 13 3.64 47.43 45.49
CA VAL A 13 2.45 47.17 44.67
C VAL A 13 2.64 45.80 44.05
N VAL A 14 1.88 44.79 44.55
CA VAL A 14 1.77 43.47 43.94
C VAL A 14 0.75 43.55 42.83
N ALA A 15 1.22 43.59 41.58
CA ALA A 15 0.36 43.40 40.40
C ALA A 15 0.02 41.91 40.27
N VAL A 16 -1.21 41.52 40.61
CA VAL A 16 -1.73 40.17 40.33
C VAL A 16 -2.12 40.12 38.85
N LEU A 17 -1.25 39.54 38.03
CA LEU A 17 -1.57 39.13 36.67
C LEU A 17 -2.46 37.87 36.74
N LEU A 18 -3.77 38.04 36.56
CA LEU A 18 -4.69 36.95 36.29
C LEU A 18 -4.36 36.35 34.93
N ALA A 19 -3.57 35.27 34.91
CA ALA A 19 -3.39 34.44 33.73
C ALA A 19 -4.68 33.62 33.54
N LEU A 20 -5.53 34.03 32.61
CA LEU A 20 -6.63 33.22 32.12
C LEU A 20 -6.05 31.92 31.48
N PRO A 21 -6.56 30.73 31.81
CA PRO A 21 -6.09 29.52 31.17
C PRO A 21 -6.46 29.60 29.68
N TRP A 22 -5.46 29.71 28.82
CA TRP A 22 -5.66 29.53 27.38
C TRP A 22 -6.14 28.11 27.14
N ASN A 23 -7.35 28.02 26.59
CA ASN A 23 -8.06 26.77 26.36
C ASN A 23 -7.25 25.92 25.38
N THR A 24 -6.52 24.94 25.88
CA THR A 24 -5.73 23.98 25.10
C THR A 24 -6.58 23.18 24.09
N GLN A 25 -7.90 23.08 24.33
CA GLN A 25 -8.84 22.45 23.40
C GLN A 25 -9.01 23.26 22.10
N THR A 26 -8.94 24.59 22.16
CA THR A 26 -9.08 25.42 20.95
C THR A 26 -7.85 25.30 20.03
N ARG A 27 -6.66 25.06 20.59
CA ARG A 27 -5.46 24.78 19.78
C ARG A 27 -5.49 23.41 19.13
N ALA A 28 -5.99 22.38 19.80
CA ALA A 28 -6.13 21.03 19.24
C ALA A 28 -7.14 21.00 18.09
N VAL A 29 -8.26 21.74 18.20
CA VAL A 29 -9.29 21.83 17.14
C VAL A 29 -8.80 22.62 15.93
N LEU A 30 -8.00 23.67 16.13
CA LEU A 30 -7.41 24.43 15.02
C LEU A 30 -6.25 23.68 14.33
N GLN A 31 -5.53 22.82 15.05
CA GLN A 31 -4.45 22.02 14.49
C GLN A 31 -4.95 20.79 13.73
N ALA A 32 -6.12 20.24 14.11
CA ALA A 32 -6.79 19.16 13.38
C ALA A 32 -7.40 19.62 12.04
N ALA A 33 -7.52 20.93 11.80
CA ALA A 33 -8.10 21.50 10.58
C ALA A 33 -7.06 21.84 9.48
N SER A 34 -5.75 21.68 9.73
CA SER A 34 -4.69 22.23 8.87
C SER A 34 -3.86 21.19 8.09
N GLY A 35 -4.22 19.93 8.08
CA GLY A 35 -3.53 18.89 7.32
C GLY A 35 -4.15 18.60 5.95
N PRO A 36 -3.44 17.89 5.06
CA PRO A 36 -3.97 17.54 3.76
C PRO A 36 -5.23 16.66 3.88
N ARG A 37 -6.12 16.80 2.89
CA ARG A 37 -7.41 16.11 2.83
C ARG A 37 -7.69 15.63 1.43
N ALA A 38 -8.55 14.60 1.33
CA ALA A 38 -9.11 14.14 0.07
C ALA A 38 -10.64 14.10 0.14
N ALA A 39 -11.28 14.38 -0.99
CA ALA A 39 -12.74 14.33 -1.10
C ALA A 39 -13.14 13.73 -2.44
N LEU A 40 -14.15 12.85 -2.42
CA LEU A 40 -14.72 12.24 -3.61
C LEU A 40 -15.85 13.10 -4.16
N ARG A 41 -15.94 13.18 -5.50
CA ARG A 41 -17.06 13.79 -6.23
C ARG A 41 -17.57 12.81 -7.27
N PRO A 42 -18.89 12.59 -7.37
CA PRO A 42 -19.47 11.76 -8.44
C PRO A 42 -18.99 12.22 -9.82
N ALA A 43 -18.68 11.26 -10.68
CA ALA A 43 -18.27 11.49 -12.06
C ALA A 43 -18.90 10.44 -12.98
N SER A 44 -18.89 10.70 -14.29
CA SER A 44 -19.34 9.72 -15.27
C SER A 44 -18.54 8.41 -15.10
N PRO A 45 -19.20 7.25 -15.07
CA PRO A 45 -18.53 5.99 -14.89
C PRO A 45 -17.45 5.76 -15.95
N LEU A 46 -16.30 5.25 -15.50
CA LEU A 46 -15.23 4.73 -16.34
C LEU A 46 -14.91 3.32 -15.86
N ILE A 47 -14.92 2.36 -16.76
CA ILE A 47 -14.77 0.93 -16.46
C ILE A 47 -13.62 0.40 -17.30
N LEU A 48 -12.61 -0.19 -16.65
CA LEU A 48 -11.55 -0.90 -17.33
C LEU A 48 -12.10 -2.19 -17.97
N SER A 49 -11.46 -2.63 -19.04
CA SER A 49 -11.92 -3.82 -19.78
C SER A 49 -11.75 -5.09 -18.95
N GLY A 50 -12.81 -5.89 -18.85
CA GLY A 50 -12.84 -7.16 -18.14
C GLY A 50 -13.12 -7.05 -16.65
N GLU A 51 -13.10 -8.17 -15.95
CA GLU A 51 -13.16 -8.21 -14.49
C GLU A 51 -11.77 -7.91 -13.91
N VAL A 52 -11.76 -7.23 -12.76
CA VAL A 52 -10.53 -6.76 -12.10
C VAL A 52 -10.59 -7.11 -10.63
N ASP A 53 -9.58 -7.86 -10.18
CA ASP A 53 -9.41 -8.32 -8.80
C ASP A 53 -7.96 -8.08 -8.36
N SER A 54 -7.51 -6.84 -8.48
CA SER A 54 -6.16 -6.39 -8.13
C SER A 54 -6.10 -4.86 -8.17
N ASN A 55 -5.02 -4.27 -7.68
CA ASN A 55 -4.60 -2.94 -8.13
C ASN A 55 -4.39 -2.97 -9.66
N THR A 56 -4.52 -1.82 -10.30
CA THR A 56 -4.39 -1.68 -11.76
C THR A 56 -3.24 -0.74 -12.10
N PRO A 57 -1.99 -1.24 -12.07
CA PRO A 57 -0.82 -0.41 -12.31
C PRO A 57 -0.78 0.08 -13.76
N ALA A 58 -0.23 1.28 -13.95
CA ALA A 58 -0.16 1.95 -15.23
C ALA A 58 1.23 2.52 -15.51
N LEU A 59 1.66 2.45 -16.77
CA LEU A 59 2.89 3.06 -17.26
C LEU A 59 2.64 3.81 -18.56
N TRP A 60 3.39 4.90 -18.76
CA TRP A 60 3.50 5.54 -20.08
C TRP A 60 4.68 4.95 -20.84
N GLY A 61 4.47 4.68 -22.13
CA GLY A 61 5.56 4.31 -23.02
C GLY A 61 6.60 5.43 -23.14
N LEU A 62 7.87 5.07 -23.37
CA LEU A 62 8.98 6.03 -23.45
C LEU A 62 8.96 6.92 -24.70
N ASP A 63 8.17 6.58 -25.73
CA ASP A 63 8.04 7.41 -26.93
C ASP A 63 7.14 8.62 -26.65
N ALA A 64 7.74 9.73 -26.27
CA ALA A 64 7.02 10.98 -26.00
C ALA A 64 6.32 11.57 -27.24
N SER A 65 6.67 11.15 -28.46
CA SER A 65 6.03 11.63 -29.70
C SER A 65 4.67 10.97 -29.93
N LEU A 66 4.46 9.78 -29.37
CA LEU A 66 3.21 9.01 -29.43
C LEU A 66 2.91 8.42 -28.03
N PRO A 67 2.48 9.24 -27.07
CA PRO A 67 2.24 8.77 -25.73
C PRO A 67 1.24 7.61 -25.74
N SER A 68 1.65 6.47 -25.20
CA SER A 68 0.85 5.28 -25.06
C SER A 68 0.75 4.93 -23.59
N LEU A 69 -0.46 4.93 -23.05
CA LEU A 69 -0.77 4.50 -21.69
C LEU A 69 -1.00 2.99 -21.71
N PHE A 70 -0.27 2.27 -20.90
CA PHE A 70 -0.46 0.86 -20.63
C PHE A 70 -1.08 0.71 -19.24
N VAL A 71 -2.15 -0.07 -19.15
CA VAL A 71 -2.81 -0.37 -17.87
C VAL A 71 -2.89 -1.89 -17.73
N MET A 72 -2.32 -2.41 -16.65
CA MET A 72 -2.46 -3.83 -16.32
C MET A 72 -3.64 -4.04 -15.38
N THR A 73 -4.32 -5.15 -15.59
CA THR A 73 -5.38 -5.66 -14.73
C THR A 73 -5.13 -7.14 -14.48
N SER A 74 -5.63 -7.69 -13.38
CA SER A 74 -5.55 -9.12 -13.12
C SER A 74 -6.89 -9.64 -12.63
N PHE A 75 -7.24 -10.83 -13.06
CA PHE A 75 -8.43 -11.55 -12.60
C PHE A 75 -8.19 -13.05 -12.69
N ALA A 76 -8.58 -13.78 -11.66
CA ALA A 76 -8.42 -15.24 -11.55
C ALA A 76 -6.99 -15.71 -11.85
N GLY A 77 -6.00 -14.98 -11.35
CA GLY A 77 -4.58 -15.30 -11.52
C GLY A 77 -4.02 -15.07 -12.93
N GLN A 78 -4.71 -14.29 -13.76
CA GLN A 78 -4.31 -14.00 -15.14
C GLN A 78 -4.12 -12.51 -15.35
N PRO A 79 -2.88 -12.02 -15.50
CA PRO A 79 -2.60 -10.64 -15.88
C PRO A 79 -3.05 -10.34 -17.31
N ARG A 80 -3.51 -9.10 -17.52
CA ARG A 80 -3.94 -8.56 -18.81
C ARG A 80 -3.38 -7.16 -18.99
N VAL A 81 -3.14 -6.74 -20.22
CA VAL A 81 -2.69 -5.40 -20.56
C VAL A 81 -3.64 -4.73 -21.55
N ALA A 82 -4.07 -3.52 -21.25
CA ALA A 82 -4.77 -2.63 -22.16
C ALA A 82 -3.86 -1.48 -22.55
N VAL A 83 -3.93 -1.04 -23.81
CA VAL A 83 -3.13 0.05 -24.34
C VAL A 83 -4.01 1.10 -24.98
N GLY A 84 -3.70 2.38 -24.78
CA GLY A 84 -4.42 3.50 -25.37
C GLY A 84 -3.64 4.80 -25.31
N ARG A 85 -4.22 5.89 -25.84
CA ARG A 85 -3.60 7.22 -25.79
C ARG A 85 -3.88 7.94 -24.48
N SER A 86 -4.90 7.51 -23.78
CA SER A 86 -5.34 8.05 -22.50
C SER A 86 -6.22 7.03 -21.79
N LEU A 87 -6.56 7.31 -20.55
CA LEU A 87 -7.42 6.46 -19.73
C LEU A 87 -8.82 6.23 -20.35
N ILE A 88 -9.33 7.20 -21.10
CA ILE A 88 -10.65 7.11 -21.77
C ILE A 88 -10.58 6.50 -23.19
N GLU A 89 -9.38 6.28 -23.70
CA GLU A 89 -9.12 5.71 -25.03
C GLU A 89 -8.36 4.38 -24.94
N LEU A 90 -8.50 3.67 -23.80
CA LEU A 90 -7.93 2.33 -23.65
C LEU A 90 -8.65 1.34 -24.56
N GLY A 91 -7.88 0.50 -25.22
CA GLY A 91 -8.40 -0.67 -25.96
C GLY A 91 -8.88 -1.78 -25.01
N ALA A 92 -9.29 -2.89 -25.60
CA ALA A 92 -9.59 -4.11 -24.84
C ALA A 92 -8.32 -4.62 -24.15
N ALA A 93 -8.49 -5.16 -22.92
CA ALA A 93 -7.38 -5.79 -22.22
C ALA A 93 -7.13 -7.21 -22.79
N GLU A 94 -5.88 -7.48 -23.16
CA GLU A 94 -5.43 -8.76 -23.69
C GLU A 94 -4.66 -9.54 -22.63
N ILE A 95 -4.88 -10.85 -22.54
CA ILE A 95 -4.11 -11.72 -21.63
C ILE A 95 -2.64 -11.69 -22.04
N VAL A 96 -1.75 -11.55 -21.07
CA VAL A 96 -0.29 -11.59 -21.33
C VAL A 96 0.10 -13.00 -21.85
N ALA A 97 1.04 -13.06 -22.78
CA ALA A 97 1.39 -14.31 -23.46
C ALA A 97 2.14 -15.30 -22.55
N SER A 98 2.89 -14.80 -21.57
CA SER A 98 3.50 -15.59 -20.50
C SER A 98 3.55 -14.79 -19.21
N SER A 99 3.35 -15.48 -18.10
CA SER A 99 3.47 -14.93 -16.75
C SER A 99 4.12 -15.96 -15.83
N PRO A 100 4.61 -15.60 -14.66
CA PRO A 100 5.05 -16.57 -13.66
C PRO A 100 3.97 -17.61 -13.35
N ASP A 101 4.40 -18.81 -12.95
CA ASP A 101 3.48 -19.92 -12.64
C ASP A 101 2.65 -19.66 -11.37
N HIS A 102 1.54 -20.43 -11.20
CA HIS A 102 0.72 -20.50 -9.98
C HIS A 102 -0.22 -19.32 -9.68
N GLY A 103 -0.90 -18.77 -10.68
CA GLY A 103 -1.88 -17.70 -10.45
C GLY A 103 -1.21 -16.39 -9.97
N VAL A 104 -1.16 -15.44 -10.85
CA VAL A 104 -0.44 -14.18 -10.65
C VAL A 104 -1.40 -13.01 -10.80
N TRP A 105 -1.45 -12.17 -9.78
CA TRP A 105 -2.08 -10.86 -9.86
C TRP A 105 -0.98 -9.81 -9.92
N MET A 106 -0.77 -9.23 -11.11
CA MET A 106 0.21 -8.16 -11.30
C MET A 106 -0.36 -6.86 -10.72
N GLU A 107 0.18 -6.41 -9.59
CA GLU A 107 -0.39 -5.30 -8.82
C GLU A 107 0.43 -4.02 -8.86
N ALA A 108 1.68 -4.10 -9.27
CA ALA A 108 2.53 -2.91 -9.36
C ALA A 108 3.55 -3.04 -10.48
N LEU A 109 3.89 -1.92 -11.10
CA LEU A 109 4.87 -1.83 -12.18
C LEU A 109 5.88 -0.72 -11.91
N GLU A 110 7.14 -0.95 -12.27
CA GLU A 110 8.16 0.08 -12.42
C GLU A 110 8.86 -0.07 -13.77
N GLN A 111 9.39 1.04 -14.29
CA GLN A 111 10.14 1.04 -15.53
C GLN A 111 11.51 1.67 -15.32
N ASP A 112 12.57 1.02 -15.78
CA ASP A 112 13.90 1.61 -15.73
C ASP A 112 14.15 2.53 -16.94
N ALA A 113 15.29 3.22 -16.92
CA ALA A 113 15.67 4.15 -17.98
C ALA A 113 15.94 3.47 -19.34
N ALA A 114 16.16 2.15 -19.36
CA ALA A 114 16.33 1.37 -20.58
C ALA A 114 15.00 0.92 -21.19
N GLY A 115 13.89 1.09 -20.47
CA GLY A 115 12.56 0.68 -20.91
C GLY A 115 12.18 -0.72 -20.48
N THR A 116 12.99 -1.39 -19.65
CA THR A 116 12.64 -2.66 -19.03
C THR A 116 11.59 -2.43 -17.96
N TRP A 117 10.55 -3.26 -17.96
CA TRP A 117 9.51 -3.23 -16.94
C TRP A 117 9.78 -4.25 -15.86
N TYR A 118 9.55 -3.85 -14.62
CA TYR A 118 9.58 -4.70 -13.43
C TYR A 118 8.17 -4.75 -12.85
N GLY A 119 7.62 -5.95 -12.81
CA GLY A 119 6.29 -6.22 -12.26
C GLY A 119 6.42 -6.85 -10.88
N TYR A 120 5.57 -6.44 -9.96
CA TYR A 120 5.47 -7.02 -8.62
C TYR A 120 4.08 -7.60 -8.49
N TYR A 121 4.02 -8.88 -8.09
CA TYR A 121 2.79 -9.65 -8.15
C TYR A 121 2.46 -10.32 -6.83
N HIS A 122 1.17 -10.40 -6.56
CA HIS A 122 0.56 -11.25 -5.56
C HIS A 122 0.47 -12.67 -6.13
N ASN A 123 0.85 -13.67 -5.36
CA ASN A 123 0.82 -15.07 -5.72
C ASN A 123 0.09 -15.88 -4.64
N GLU A 124 -0.89 -16.68 -5.04
CA GLU A 124 -1.71 -17.50 -4.14
C GLU A 124 -1.27 -18.97 -4.18
N MET A 125 -0.78 -19.47 -3.04
CA MET A 125 -0.47 -20.89 -2.85
C MET A 125 -1.61 -21.58 -2.14
N SER A 126 -2.00 -22.78 -2.61
CA SER A 126 -2.97 -23.62 -1.91
C SER A 126 -2.56 -23.88 -0.45
N ALA A 127 -3.49 -23.72 0.48
CA ALA A 127 -3.26 -24.00 1.91
C ALA A 127 -3.50 -25.49 2.24
N ALA A 128 -2.98 -26.40 1.44
CA ALA A 128 -3.07 -27.84 1.64
C ALA A 128 -2.48 -28.29 3.00
N MET A 129 -1.45 -27.58 3.49
CA MET A 129 -0.86 -27.79 4.83
C MET A 129 -1.90 -27.68 5.97
N CYS A 130 -2.95 -26.89 5.76
CA CYS A 130 -4.05 -26.70 6.72
C CYS A 130 -5.22 -27.71 6.48
N GLY A 131 -5.10 -28.62 5.52
CA GLY A 131 -6.23 -29.44 5.06
C GLY A 131 -7.33 -28.66 4.33
N ARG A 132 -7.00 -27.44 3.84
CA ARG A 132 -7.93 -26.51 3.17
C ARG A 132 -7.37 -26.07 1.83
N PRO A 133 -7.31 -26.96 0.82
CA PRO A 133 -6.68 -26.69 -0.46
C PRO A 133 -7.42 -25.65 -1.30
N ASP A 134 -8.64 -25.29 -0.92
CA ASP A 134 -9.50 -24.25 -1.49
C ASP A 134 -9.26 -22.86 -0.87
N ARG A 135 -8.27 -22.72 -0.02
CA ARG A 135 -7.82 -21.45 0.61
C ARG A 135 -6.36 -21.24 0.27
N PHE A 136 -5.90 -20.02 0.52
CA PHE A 136 -4.58 -19.60 0.08
C PHE A 136 -3.69 -19.11 1.23
N VAL A 137 -2.40 -19.30 1.06
CA VAL A 137 -1.35 -18.57 1.73
C VAL A 137 -0.65 -17.74 0.66
N VAL A 138 -0.62 -16.43 0.86
CA VAL A 138 -0.18 -15.50 -0.17
C VAL A 138 1.25 -15.02 0.04
N ARG A 139 1.92 -14.69 -1.07
CA ARG A 139 3.29 -14.21 -1.10
C ARG A 139 3.48 -13.22 -2.25
N ILE A 140 4.59 -12.49 -2.23
CA ILE A 140 4.89 -11.48 -3.24
C ILE A 140 6.09 -11.96 -4.06
N GLY A 141 5.96 -11.87 -5.38
CA GLY A 141 7.04 -12.12 -6.31
C GLY A 141 7.35 -10.93 -7.18
N ALA A 142 8.44 -11.05 -7.94
CA ALA A 142 8.87 -10.07 -8.93
C ALA A 142 9.06 -10.74 -10.29
N ALA A 143 8.83 -9.99 -11.35
CA ALA A 143 9.04 -10.41 -12.73
C ALA A 143 9.54 -9.24 -13.57
N ARG A 144 10.18 -9.49 -14.71
CA ARG A 144 10.57 -8.44 -15.65
C ARG A 144 10.05 -8.72 -17.06
N SER A 145 9.85 -7.65 -17.81
CA SER A 145 9.42 -7.67 -19.20
C SER A 145 10.25 -6.71 -20.05
N ASN A 146 10.67 -7.16 -21.22
CA ASN A 146 11.39 -6.35 -22.21
C ASN A 146 10.50 -6.01 -23.43
N ASP A 147 9.21 -6.34 -23.38
CA ASP A 147 8.25 -6.17 -24.47
C ASP A 147 6.95 -5.46 -24.04
N GLN A 148 7.06 -4.55 -23.07
CA GLN A 148 5.97 -3.73 -22.55
C GLN A 148 4.84 -4.55 -21.93
N GLY A 149 5.21 -5.57 -21.14
CA GLY A 149 4.29 -6.37 -20.35
C GLY A 149 3.57 -7.48 -21.10
N ARG A 150 3.96 -7.79 -22.35
CA ARG A 150 3.36 -8.89 -23.12
C ARG A 150 3.86 -10.26 -22.68
N THR A 151 5.14 -10.35 -22.31
CA THR A 151 5.75 -11.53 -21.72
C THR A 151 6.54 -11.17 -20.48
N TRP A 152 6.57 -12.08 -19.51
CA TRP A 152 7.23 -11.86 -18.23
C TRP A 152 8.18 -13.01 -17.90
N GLU A 153 9.38 -12.67 -17.49
CA GLU A 153 10.36 -13.58 -16.90
C GLU A 153 10.20 -13.49 -15.37
N ASP A 154 9.99 -14.64 -14.73
CA ASP A 154 9.90 -14.71 -13.28
C ASP A 154 11.27 -14.49 -12.64
N LEU A 155 11.37 -13.52 -11.73
CA LEU A 155 12.55 -13.25 -10.91
C LEU A 155 12.47 -13.92 -9.53
N GLY A 156 11.34 -14.58 -9.24
CA GLY A 156 11.11 -15.37 -8.03
C GLY A 156 10.36 -14.64 -6.93
N ILE A 157 10.10 -15.39 -5.85
CA ILE A 157 9.42 -14.88 -4.66
C ILE A 157 10.39 -14.04 -3.85
N ILE A 158 10.01 -12.78 -3.61
CA ILE A 158 10.83 -11.77 -2.95
C ILE A 158 10.41 -11.50 -1.50
N LEU A 159 9.18 -11.87 -1.15
CA LEU A 159 8.64 -11.68 0.20
C LEU A 159 7.58 -12.73 0.50
N GLU A 160 7.76 -13.42 1.61
CA GLU A 160 6.83 -14.40 2.15
C GLU A 160 6.81 -14.33 3.68
N ALA A 161 5.66 -14.60 4.30
CA ALA A 161 5.54 -14.65 5.75
C ALA A 161 6.00 -16.00 6.30
N PRO A 162 6.50 -16.04 7.55
CA PRO A 162 6.83 -17.31 8.21
C PRO A 162 5.61 -18.24 8.31
N LEU A 163 5.77 -19.53 8.06
CA LEU A 163 4.65 -20.49 8.01
C LEU A 163 3.93 -20.68 9.34
N ASP A 164 4.58 -20.43 10.47
CA ASP A 164 3.98 -20.47 11.81
C ASP A 164 2.98 -19.30 12.05
N THR A 165 2.97 -18.31 11.14
CA THR A 165 2.03 -17.20 11.16
C THR A 165 0.72 -17.49 10.44
N VAL A 166 0.60 -18.66 9.79
CA VAL A 166 -0.62 -19.10 9.09
C VAL A 166 -1.70 -19.52 10.11
N ALA A 167 -2.92 -19.05 9.91
CA ALA A 167 -4.07 -19.32 10.76
C ALA A 167 -4.97 -20.39 10.15
N CYS A 168 -4.60 -21.67 10.23
CA CYS A 168 -5.38 -22.77 9.64
C CYS A 168 -6.83 -22.86 10.12
N THR A 169 -7.15 -22.31 11.29
CA THR A 169 -8.51 -22.26 11.86
C THR A 169 -9.28 -20.99 11.48
N SER A 170 -8.71 -20.10 10.70
CA SER A 170 -9.36 -18.86 10.26
C SER A 170 -10.69 -19.13 9.57
N LEU A 171 -11.69 -18.28 9.81
CA LEU A 171 -12.98 -18.29 9.11
C LEU A 171 -12.94 -17.53 7.78
N ASN A 172 -11.84 -16.85 7.47
CA ASN A 172 -11.66 -16.17 6.20
C ASN A 172 -11.83 -17.14 5.01
N ARG A 173 -12.56 -16.70 3.99
CA ARG A 173 -12.91 -17.51 2.81
C ARG A 173 -11.86 -17.50 1.72
N TYR A 174 -10.83 -16.69 1.83
CA TYR A 174 -9.81 -16.46 0.81
C TYR A 174 -8.44 -16.89 1.33
N VAL A 175 -7.90 -16.18 2.29
CA VAL A 175 -6.53 -16.36 2.75
C VAL A 175 -6.45 -16.82 4.21
N LEU A 176 -5.48 -17.69 4.51
CA LEU A 176 -5.19 -18.16 5.87
C LEU A 176 -3.93 -17.53 6.45
N GLY A 177 -3.22 -16.74 5.67
CA GLY A 177 -1.99 -16.06 6.06
C GLY A 177 -1.18 -15.58 4.87
N GLY A 178 0.01 -15.07 5.14
CA GLY A 178 0.91 -14.60 4.10
C GLY A 178 0.99 -13.08 3.98
N VAL A 179 1.49 -12.63 2.83
CA VAL A 179 1.66 -11.21 2.45
C VAL A 179 1.28 -11.02 0.99
N GLY A 180 0.49 -9.99 0.68
CA GLY A 180 0.00 -9.75 -0.68
C GLY A 180 -0.70 -8.40 -0.81
N ASP A 181 -1.53 -8.22 -1.83
CA ASP A 181 -2.24 -6.97 -2.15
C ASP A 181 -1.33 -5.76 -1.95
N LEU A 182 -0.55 -5.45 -2.94
CA LEU A 182 0.60 -4.56 -2.80
C LEU A 182 0.55 -3.35 -3.72
N SER A 183 1.34 -2.35 -3.36
CA SER A 183 1.68 -1.20 -4.19
C SER A 183 3.17 -0.91 -4.04
N VAL A 184 3.84 -0.44 -5.09
CA VAL A 184 5.24 -0.04 -5.01
C VAL A 184 5.42 1.43 -5.36
N MET A 185 6.47 2.03 -4.81
CA MET A 185 6.89 3.38 -5.12
C MET A 185 8.41 3.48 -5.10
N LEU A 186 8.99 3.83 -6.22
CA LEU A 186 10.41 4.15 -6.29
C LEU A 186 10.64 5.54 -5.67
N ASP A 187 11.66 5.68 -4.84
CA ASP A 187 12.00 6.97 -4.24
C ASP A 187 12.51 7.97 -5.30
N PRO A 188 12.46 9.29 -5.03
CA PRO A 188 12.88 10.30 -6.01
C PRO A 188 14.35 10.21 -6.42
N THR A 189 15.19 9.57 -5.61
CA THR A 189 16.62 9.35 -5.91
C THR A 189 16.86 8.09 -6.73
N GLN A 190 15.82 7.29 -6.98
CA GLN A 190 15.87 5.98 -7.64
C GLN A 190 16.84 5.00 -6.95
N THR A 191 16.93 5.11 -5.63
CA THR A 191 17.81 4.26 -4.81
C THR A 191 17.04 3.10 -4.20
N ASP A 192 15.88 3.38 -3.59
CA ASP A 192 15.06 2.40 -2.89
C ASP A 192 13.66 2.30 -3.52
N LEU A 193 13.24 1.08 -3.80
CA LEU A 193 11.85 0.76 -4.11
C LEU A 193 11.14 0.35 -2.82
N TYR A 194 10.12 1.10 -2.42
CA TYR A 194 9.26 0.80 -1.27
C TYR A 194 8.08 -0.05 -1.72
N ILE A 195 7.83 -1.14 -1.00
CA ILE A 195 6.77 -2.12 -1.25
C ILE A 195 5.81 -2.03 -0.06
N PHE A 196 4.63 -1.47 -0.27
CA PHE A 196 3.55 -1.45 0.71
C PHE A 196 2.65 -2.66 0.45
N PHE A 197 2.35 -3.43 1.48
CA PHE A 197 1.64 -4.69 1.29
C PHE A 197 0.73 -5.02 2.47
N SER A 198 -0.31 -5.79 2.19
CA SER A 198 -1.19 -6.37 3.20
C SER A 198 -0.50 -7.55 3.87
N GLN A 199 -0.49 -7.59 5.20
CA GLN A 199 0.05 -8.69 6.00
C GLN A 199 -1.10 -9.40 6.71
N TYR A 200 -1.32 -10.67 6.35
CA TYR A 200 -2.43 -11.51 6.80
C TYR A 200 -2.00 -12.44 7.94
N ALA A 201 -1.39 -11.85 8.94
CA ALA A 201 -0.80 -12.59 10.04
C ALA A 201 -1.86 -13.24 10.96
N ARG A 202 -1.52 -14.37 11.57
CA ARG A 202 -2.31 -14.98 12.64
C ARG A 202 -2.37 -14.06 13.88
N ASP A 203 -1.25 -13.42 14.21
CA ASP A 203 -1.20 -12.44 15.29
C ASP A 203 -1.81 -11.12 14.80
N ARG A 204 -2.88 -10.68 15.44
CA ARG A 204 -3.56 -9.44 15.09
C ARG A 204 -2.66 -8.20 15.20
N THR A 205 -1.67 -8.20 16.10
CA THR A 205 -0.73 -7.07 16.24
C THR A 205 0.19 -6.90 15.04
N ALA A 206 0.31 -7.93 14.23
CA ALA A 206 1.06 -7.93 12.98
C ALA A 206 0.15 -7.82 11.73
N GLN A 207 -1.19 -7.79 11.87
CA GLN A 207 -2.10 -7.62 10.73
C GLN A 207 -2.18 -6.16 10.28
N GLY A 208 -2.41 -5.98 8.99
CA GLY A 208 -2.60 -4.67 8.37
C GLY A 208 -1.58 -4.39 7.29
N VAL A 209 -1.42 -3.12 6.93
CA VAL A 209 -0.46 -2.70 5.91
C VAL A 209 0.92 -2.53 6.53
N ALA A 210 1.90 -3.25 6.01
CA ALA A 210 3.31 -3.13 6.35
C ALA A 210 4.12 -2.60 5.14
N VAL A 211 5.39 -2.33 5.35
CA VAL A 211 6.29 -1.83 4.30
C VAL A 211 7.61 -2.58 4.29
N ALA A 212 8.06 -2.89 3.09
CA ALA A 212 9.39 -3.41 2.79
C ALA A 212 10.10 -2.48 1.80
N ARG A 213 11.39 -2.67 1.61
CA ARG A 213 12.17 -1.99 0.58
C ARG A 213 13.17 -2.90 -0.10
N LEU A 214 13.42 -2.61 -1.35
CA LEU A 214 14.42 -3.24 -2.19
C LEU A 214 15.33 -2.14 -2.76
N LEU A 215 16.65 -2.28 -2.62
CA LEU A 215 17.57 -1.42 -3.37
C LEU A 215 17.31 -1.58 -4.87
N TRP A 216 17.03 -0.49 -5.58
CA TRP A 216 16.70 -0.52 -7.01
C TRP A 216 17.82 -1.15 -7.86
N ALA A 217 19.05 -1.08 -7.38
CA ALA A 217 20.19 -1.76 -8.00
C ALA A 217 20.07 -3.30 -8.01
N ASN A 218 19.27 -3.86 -7.10
CA ASN A 218 19.06 -5.32 -6.98
C ASN A 218 17.78 -5.80 -7.70
N ARG A 219 17.15 -4.96 -8.51
CA ARG A 219 15.87 -5.28 -9.17
C ARG A 219 15.90 -6.50 -10.08
N ASP A 220 17.08 -6.83 -10.65
CA ASP A 220 17.26 -8.01 -11.51
C ASP A 220 17.51 -9.30 -10.72
N GLU A 221 17.96 -9.20 -9.46
CA GLU A 221 18.20 -10.32 -8.53
C GLU A 221 17.58 -9.99 -7.17
N PRO A 222 16.23 -9.88 -7.09
CA PRO A 222 15.57 -9.34 -5.90
C PRO A 222 15.40 -10.34 -4.75
N VAL A 223 15.56 -11.64 -5.02
CA VAL A 223 15.35 -12.69 -4.01
C VAL A 223 16.41 -12.58 -2.90
N GLY A 224 15.94 -12.44 -1.65
CA GLY A 224 16.81 -12.23 -0.49
C GLY A 224 17.36 -10.81 -0.32
N ALA A 225 17.09 -9.90 -1.27
CA ALA A 225 17.57 -8.53 -1.23
C ALA A 225 16.57 -7.54 -0.60
N VAL A 226 15.37 -8.01 -0.25
CA VAL A 226 14.33 -7.20 0.39
C VAL A 226 14.58 -7.08 1.90
N SER A 227 14.33 -5.90 2.46
CA SER A 227 14.27 -5.66 3.90
C SER A 227 12.89 -5.16 4.32
N ILE A 228 12.40 -5.62 5.48
CA ILE A 228 11.11 -5.25 6.04
C ILE A 228 11.31 -4.25 7.18
N TRP A 229 10.43 -3.26 7.29
CA TRP A 229 10.36 -2.38 8.44
C TRP A 229 9.73 -3.10 9.63
N LYS A 230 10.54 -3.27 10.67
CA LYS A 230 10.10 -3.90 11.93
C LYS A 230 10.69 -3.19 13.14
N ASP A 231 9.82 -2.78 14.05
CA ASP A 231 10.18 -2.19 15.35
C ASP A 231 11.19 -1.04 15.24
N GLY A 232 11.04 -0.18 14.21
CA GLY A 232 11.89 0.98 14.01
C GLY A 232 13.17 0.74 13.20
N VAL A 233 13.37 -0.47 12.66
CA VAL A 233 14.58 -0.79 11.88
C VAL A 233 14.24 -1.61 10.63
N TRP A 234 15.08 -1.50 9.59
CA TRP A 234 15.00 -2.32 8.39
C TRP A 234 15.72 -3.65 8.63
N GLN A 235 15.02 -4.78 8.43
CA GLN A 235 15.54 -6.14 8.65
C GLN A 235 15.45 -6.95 7.37
N TYR A 236 16.58 -7.49 6.92
CA TYR A 236 16.64 -8.43 5.80
C TYR A 236 16.09 -9.81 6.19
N GLY A 237 15.60 -10.55 5.20
CA GLY A 237 15.34 -11.96 5.34
C GLY A 237 16.61 -12.74 5.67
N ARG A 238 16.46 -13.79 6.46
CA ARG A 238 17.53 -14.71 6.81
C ARG A 238 17.53 -15.89 5.85
N PHE A 239 18.64 -16.14 5.15
CA PHE A 239 18.79 -17.34 4.33
C PHE A 239 18.82 -18.58 5.21
N ILE A 240 18.02 -19.59 4.86
CA ILE A 240 17.91 -20.88 5.52
C ILE A 240 18.29 -21.95 4.51
N ASP A 241 19.42 -22.61 4.75
CA ASP A 241 19.90 -23.75 3.99
C ASP A 241 19.38 -25.06 4.62
N ALA A 242 18.06 -25.22 4.52
CA ALA A 242 17.35 -26.40 5.01
C ALA A 242 16.04 -26.58 4.22
N PRO A 243 15.58 -27.83 4.01
CA PRO A 243 14.32 -28.07 3.35
C PRO A 243 13.13 -27.46 4.10
N ILE A 244 12.18 -26.89 3.34
CA ILE A 244 10.88 -26.44 3.83
C ILE A 244 9.79 -27.07 2.98
N VAL A 245 8.68 -27.44 3.59
CA VAL A 245 7.46 -27.84 2.87
C VAL A 245 6.55 -26.61 2.76
N ASP A 246 6.29 -26.22 1.55
CA ASP A 246 5.41 -25.08 1.24
C ASP A 246 3.94 -25.38 1.55
N PRO A 247 3.09 -24.37 1.69
CA PRO A 247 1.67 -24.54 1.99
C PRO A 247 0.91 -25.47 1.05
N ASP A 248 1.31 -25.59 -0.20
CA ASP A 248 0.73 -26.49 -1.23
C ASP A 248 1.28 -27.92 -1.17
N GLY A 249 2.27 -28.18 -0.33
CA GLY A 249 2.93 -29.48 -0.18
C GLY A 249 4.22 -29.64 -1.00
N ALA A 250 4.60 -28.67 -1.83
CA ALA A 250 5.88 -28.69 -2.52
C ALA A 250 7.06 -28.55 -1.52
N THR A 251 8.25 -29.02 -1.92
CA THR A 251 9.43 -28.93 -1.07
C THR A 251 10.50 -28.08 -1.75
N ARG A 252 10.96 -27.05 -1.06
CA ARG A 252 12.15 -26.25 -1.44
C ARG A 252 13.34 -26.66 -0.58
N SER A 253 14.54 -26.66 -1.16
CA SER A 253 15.78 -27.05 -0.45
C SER A 253 16.33 -25.93 0.44
N SER A 254 15.99 -24.68 0.11
CA SER A 254 16.42 -23.47 0.84
C SER A 254 15.40 -22.36 0.63
N TRP A 255 15.40 -21.36 1.51
CA TRP A 255 14.45 -20.24 1.48
C TRP A 255 14.94 -19.04 2.27
N PHE A 256 14.24 -17.92 2.17
CA PHE A 256 14.50 -16.75 2.99
C PHE A 256 13.39 -16.60 4.03
N GLU A 257 13.74 -16.57 5.30
CA GLU A 257 12.82 -16.28 6.39
C GLU A 257 12.77 -14.78 6.66
N TYR A 258 11.62 -14.18 6.39
CA TYR A 258 11.38 -12.77 6.65
C TYR A 258 10.66 -12.60 8.00
N PRO A 259 10.98 -11.53 8.78
CA PRO A 259 10.19 -11.22 9.96
C PRO A 259 8.83 -10.65 9.53
N GLN A 260 7.83 -10.77 10.41
CA GLN A 260 6.60 -9.99 10.23
C GLN A 260 6.89 -8.49 10.39
N GLY A 261 6.40 -7.67 9.46
CA GLY A 261 6.55 -6.21 9.50
C GLY A 261 5.72 -5.57 10.61
N THR A 262 6.10 -4.38 11.04
CA THR A 262 5.28 -3.55 11.92
C THR A 262 4.20 -2.86 11.08
N PRO A 263 2.90 -3.07 11.35
CA PRO A 263 1.83 -2.39 10.63
C PRO A 263 1.91 -0.87 10.79
N LEU A 264 1.70 -0.15 9.70
CA LEU A 264 1.65 1.33 9.69
C LEU A 264 0.48 1.86 10.51
N VAL A 265 -0.63 1.11 10.52
CA VAL A 265 -1.82 1.40 11.33
C VAL A 265 -2.18 0.16 12.13
N PRO A 266 -2.09 0.20 13.47
CA PRO A 266 -2.38 -0.95 14.30
C PRO A 266 -3.83 -1.43 14.17
N THR A 267 -4.01 -2.75 14.12
CA THR A 267 -5.31 -3.42 14.13
C THR A 267 -5.70 -3.79 15.55
N THR A 268 -6.95 -3.55 15.93
CA THR A 268 -7.48 -3.92 17.25
C THR A 268 -8.31 -5.21 17.22
N GLU A 269 -8.83 -5.56 16.04
CA GLU A 269 -9.64 -6.77 15.81
C GLU A 269 -9.24 -7.41 14.47
N ALA A 270 -9.06 -8.71 14.45
CA ALA A 270 -8.36 -9.44 13.40
C ALA A 270 -9.31 -10.18 12.44
N TRP A 271 -8.86 -10.44 11.19
CA TRP A 271 -9.61 -11.25 10.21
C TRP A 271 -9.92 -12.67 10.65
N HIS A 272 -9.22 -13.17 11.66
CA HIS A 272 -9.33 -14.56 12.10
C HIS A 272 -10.29 -14.75 13.28
N ASP A 273 -10.77 -13.69 13.90
CA ASP A 273 -11.55 -13.74 15.13
C ASP A 273 -13.05 -14.04 14.89
N GLY A 274 -13.54 -13.83 13.66
CA GLY A 274 -14.87 -14.27 13.23
C GLY A 274 -16.08 -13.59 13.89
N ASP A 275 -15.91 -12.41 14.48
CA ASP A 275 -16.94 -11.72 15.25
C ASP A 275 -17.57 -10.52 14.51
N ASN A 276 -17.32 -10.35 13.23
CA ASN A 276 -17.79 -9.24 12.38
C ASN A 276 -17.39 -7.84 12.88
N LYS A 277 -16.25 -7.72 13.55
CA LYS A 277 -15.73 -6.45 14.07
C LYS A 277 -14.32 -6.16 13.56
N VAL A 278 -13.92 -6.78 12.49
CA VAL A 278 -12.60 -6.55 11.89
C VAL A 278 -12.42 -5.07 11.58
N ASN A 279 -11.26 -4.54 11.90
CA ASN A 279 -10.90 -3.15 11.60
C ASN A 279 -9.49 -3.01 10.99
N ALA A 280 -9.03 -4.06 10.34
CA ALA A 280 -7.75 -4.07 9.67
C ALA A 280 -7.80 -3.27 8.36
N PHE A 281 -6.77 -2.46 8.13
CA PHE A 281 -6.51 -1.82 6.83
C PHE A 281 -5.76 -2.78 5.93
N TRP A 282 -6.07 -2.74 4.62
CA TRP A 282 -5.47 -3.61 3.62
C TRP A 282 -5.56 -3.01 2.21
N GLY A 283 -4.99 -3.66 1.19
CA GLY A 283 -5.04 -3.25 -0.20
C GLY A 283 -4.47 -1.84 -0.41
N PRO A 284 -3.21 -1.57 -0.05
CA PRO A 284 -2.63 -0.24 -0.17
C PRO A 284 -2.43 0.13 -1.62
N SER A 285 -2.68 1.41 -1.96
CA SER A 285 -2.27 2.04 -3.21
C SER A 285 -1.59 3.35 -2.90
N VAL A 286 -0.33 3.49 -3.28
CA VAL A 286 0.51 4.65 -2.94
C VAL A 286 0.87 5.44 -4.18
N HIS A 287 0.72 6.77 -4.11
CA HIS A 287 1.12 7.67 -5.20
C HIS A 287 1.76 8.94 -4.67
N TRP A 288 2.58 9.58 -5.49
CA TRP A 288 3.04 10.95 -5.30
C TRP A 288 1.98 11.93 -5.80
N ASN A 289 1.56 12.84 -4.94
CA ASN A 289 0.66 13.92 -5.31
C ASN A 289 1.46 15.19 -5.59
N THR A 290 1.46 15.62 -6.85
CA THR A 290 2.28 16.75 -7.32
C THR A 290 1.80 18.11 -6.84
N ASP A 291 0.51 18.25 -6.44
CA ASP A 291 -0.07 19.48 -5.93
C ASP A 291 0.18 19.64 -4.41
N LEU A 292 0.02 18.54 -3.67
CA LEU A 292 0.32 18.52 -2.24
C LEU A 292 1.82 18.47 -1.95
N GLU A 293 2.62 17.96 -2.89
CA GLU A 293 4.04 17.58 -2.68
C GLU A 293 4.16 16.57 -1.52
N GLN A 294 3.30 15.56 -1.54
CA GLN A 294 3.26 14.49 -0.53
C GLN A 294 2.92 13.15 -1.18
N TYR A 295 3.34 12.09 -0.50
CA TYR A 295 2.86 10.74 -0.76
C TYR A 295 1.47 10.58 -0.17
N VAL A 296 0.61 9.88 -0.90
CA VAL A 296 -0.76 9.58 -0.53
C VAL A 296 -0.96 8.08 -0.61
N MET A 297 -1.51 7.49 0.42
CA MET A 297 -1.89 6.08 0.46
C MET A 297 -3.40 5.97 0.56
N LEU A 298 -4.01 5.24 -0.36
CA LEU A 298 -5.41 4.82 -0.28
C LEU A 298 -5.48 3.41 0.31
N LEU A 299 -6.53 3.15 1.08
CA LEU A 299 -6.66 1.94 1.89
C LEU A 299 -8.12 1.47 1.91
N ASN A 300 -8.32 0.15 1.85
CA ASN A 300 -9.54 -0.47 2.33
C ASN A 300 -9.52 -0.60 3.85
N ARG A 301 -10.69 -0.59 4.48
CA ARG A 301 -10.88 -1.07 5.85
C ARG A 301 -11.94 -2.16 5.86
N ALA A 302 -11.55 -3.34 6.35
CA ALA A 302 -12.46 -4.47 6.49
C ALA A 302 -13.39 -4.28 7.69
N LYS A 303 -14.64 -4.75 7.57
CA LYS A 303 -15.61 -4.82 8.68
C LYS A 303 -15.87 -6.24 9.18
N ASP A 304 -15.44 -7.23 8.39
CA ASP A 304 -15.61 -8.64 8.73
C ASP A 304 -14.43 -9.47 8.20
N GLU A 305 -14.37 -10.73 8.59
CA GLU A 305 -13.30 -11.67 8.24
C GLU A 305 -13.21 -12.01 6.74
N ASN A 306 -14.17 -11.62 5.93
CA ASN A 306 -14.21 -11.87 4.49
C ASN A 306 -14.01 -10.60 3.67
N TYR A 307 -13.35 -9.58 4.22
CA TYR A 307 -13.07 -8.30 3.57
C TYR A 307 -14.31 -7.51 3.14
N GLY A 308 -15.45 -7.72 3.83
CA GLY A 308 -16.61 -6.83 3.67
C GLY A 308 -16.17 -5.38 3.94
N GLU A 309 -16.53 -4.46 3.05
CA GLU A 309 -16.04 -3.09 3.10
C GLU A 309 -16.70 -2.27 4.21
N GLU A 310 -15.91 -1.77 5.16
CA GLU A 310 -16.32 -0.74 6.10
C GLU A 310 -16.21 0.65 5.45
N GLY A 311 -15.16 0.87 4.66
CA GLY A 311 -14.96 2.11 3.94
C GLY A 311 -13.59 2.22 3.28
N MET A 312 -13.45 3.33 2.51
CA MET A 312 -12.19 3.73 1.88
C MET A 312 -11.56 4.85 2.67
N TYR A 313 -10.25 4.81 2.79
CA TYR A 313 -9.48 5.73 3.62
C TYR A 313 -8.28 6.29 2.87
N VAL A 314 -7.80 7.44 3.33
CA VAL A 314 -6.60 8.11 2.81
C VAL A 314 -5.65 8.46 3.95
N SER A 315 -4.36 8.25 3.75
CA SER A 315 -3.27 8.65 4.62
C SER A 315 -2.22 9.43 3.82
N PHE A 316 -1.49 10.31 4.48
CA PHE A 316 -0.51 11.20 3.84
C PHE A 316 0.83 11.10 4.53
N ALA A 317 1.92 11.23 3.77
CA ALA A 317 3.27 11.31 4.30
C ALA A 317 4.12 12.31 3.48
N PRO A 318 4.92 13.17 4.13
CA PRO A 318 5.79 14.11 3.42
C PRO A 318 7.00 13.42 2.78
N ARG A 319 7.37 12.24 3.26
CA ARG A 319 8.48 11.42 2.78
C ARG A 319 8.09 9.95 2.82
N ILE A 320 8.63 9.16 1.91
CA ILE A 320 8.35 7.73 1.81
C ILE A 320 9.31 6.86 2.62
N ASP A 321 10.50 7.37 2.91
CA ASP A 321 11.61 6.66 3.55
C ASP A 321 11.47 6.47 5.07
N ASP A 322 10.50 7.15 5.68
CA ASP A 322 10.18 7.02 7.09
C ASP A 322 8.73 6.53 7.29
N PRO A 323 8.55 5.23 7.58
CA PRO A 323 7.23 4.64 7.78
C PRO A 323 6.42 5.24 8.93
N GLN A 324 7.03 5.99 9.85
CA GLN A 324 6.35 6.61 10.98
C GLN A 324 5.68 7.95 10.63
N LEU A 325 5.92 8.48 9.44
CA LEU A 325 5.38 9.77 9.00
C LEU A 325 3.99 9.68 8.37
N TRP A 326 3.46 8.48 8.16
CA TRP A 326 2.10 8.32 7.65
C TRP A 326 1.07 8.84 8.65
N SER A 327 0.20 9.73 8.19
CA SER A 327 -0.89 10.28 9.01
C SER A 327 -1.91 9.21 9.38
N SER A 328 -2.67 9.43 10.45
CA SER A 328 -3.84 8.58 10.75
C SER A 328 -4.80 8.58 9.56
N PRO A 329 -5.28 7.40 9.10
CA PRO A 329 -6.18 7.30 7.95
C PRO A 329 -7.48 8.08 8.17
N GLN A 330 -7.87 8.86 7.15
CA GLN A 330 -9.11 9.62 7.11
C GLN A 330 -10.10 8.92 6.18
N LYS A 331 -11.33 8.67 6.65
CA LYS A 331 -12.37 8.06 5.82
C LYS A 331 -12.82 9.03 4.71
N ILE A 332 -12.89 8.54 3.47
CA ILE A 332 -13.35 9.28 2.30
C ILE A 332 -14.61 8.71 1.66
N LEU A 333 -14.97 7.46 1.98
CA LEU A 333 -16.16 6.79 1.47
C LEU A 333 -16.65 5.73 2.48
N ASP A 334 -17.95 5.63 2.69
CA ASP A 334 -18.58 4.52 3.41
C ASP A 334 -18.80 3.34 2.45
N GLY A 335 -18.45 2.13 2.87
CA GLY A 335 -18.49 0.95 2.00
C GLY A 335 -17.50 1.08 0.84
N GLY A 336 -17.94 0.72 -0.36
CA GLY A 336 -17.14 0.80 -1.57
C GLY A 336 -16.89 -0.57 -2.21
N ARG A 337 -15.74 -0.73 -2.85
CA ARG A 337 -15.25 -1.97 -3.47
C ARG A 337 -13.76 -2.11 -3.17
N TRP A 338 -13.20 -3.28 -3.37
CA TRP A 338 -11.79 -3.56 -3.17
C TRP A 338 -10.87 -2.70 -4.06
N TYR A 339 -9.61 -2.59 -3.68
CA TYR A 339 -8.54 -1.93 -4.43
C TYR A 339 -8.79 -0.45 -4.76
N PRO A 340 -8.91 0.43 -3.73
CA PRO A 340 -9.02 1.86 -3.95
C PRO A 340 -7.69 2.41 -4.48
N GLN A 341 -7.72 3.05 -5.64
CA GLN A 341 -6.53 3.66 -6.23
C GLN A 341 -6.88 4.90 -7.03
N VAL A 342 -5.86 5.71 -7.32
CA VAL A 342 -6.00 6.83 -8.27
C VAL A 342 -5.52 6.43 -9.66
N MET A 343 -5.98 7.20 -10.65
CA MET A 343 -5.31 7.36 -11.95
C MET A 343 -5.19 8.85 -12.22
N GLY A 344 -3.96 9.33 -12.33
CA GLY A 344 -3.64 10.70 -12.70
C GLY A 344 -4.17 11.04 -14.10
N LEU A 345 -4.55 12.29 -14.30
CA LEU A 345 -5.21 12.72 -15.53
C LEU A 345 -4.24 13.32 -16.56
N ASP A 346 -3.02 13.61 -16.17
CA ASP A 346 -2.04 14.28 -17.03
C ASP A 346 -1.49 13.30 -18.07
N ILE A 347 -1.67 13.63 -19.35
CA ILE A 347 -1.18 12.81 -20.46
C ILE A 347 0.36 12.77 -20.43
N GLY A 348 0.92 11.57 -20.49
CA GLY A 348 2.35 11.34 -20.48
C GLY A 348 3.00 11.28 -19.09
N SER A 349 2.26 11.56 -18.01
CA SER A 349 2.81 11.51 -16.64
C SER A 349 1.85 10.96 -15.58
N GLY A 350 0.54 11.19 -15.72
CA GLY A 350 -0.46 10.70 -14.76
C GLY A 350 -0.61 9.17 -14.82
N THR A 351 -0.47 8.50 -13.68
CA THR A 351 -0.59 7.04 -13.54
C THR A 351 -1.24 6.70 -12.20
N ASP A 352 -1.24 5.42 -11.82
CA ASP A 352 -1.56 4.98 -10.46
C ASP A 352 -0.57 5.51 -9.40
N LYS A 353 0.66 5.90 -9.82
CA LYS A 353 1.73 6.39 -8.94
C LYS A 353 1.96 7.91 -8.97
N VAL A 354 1.36 8.62 -9.92
CA VAL A 354 1.50 10.08 -10.03
C VAL A 354 0.15 10.72 -10.29
N ALA A 355 -0.28 11.62 -9.41
CA ALA A 355 -1.52 12.36 -9.54
C ALA A 355 -1.35 13.83 -9.13
N GLY A 356 -2.15 14.73 -9.75
CA GLY A 356 -2.23 16.14 -9.38
C GLY A 356 -3.33 16.41 -8.33
N ALA A 357 -3.79 17.67 -8.27
CA ALA A 357 -4.88 18.09 -7.37
C ALA A 357 -6.19 17.32 -7.55
N THR A 358 -6.40 16.75 -8.74
CA THR A 358 -7.58 15.92 -9.06
C THR A 358 -7.14 14.71 -9.88
N ALA A 359 -7.72 13.55 -9.55
CA ALA A 359 -7.50 12.30 -10.26
C ALA A 359 -8.80 11.50 -10.43
N ARG A 360 -8.80 10.46 -11.25
CA ARG A 360 -9.86 9.44 -11.21
C ARG A 360 -9.64 8.54 -10.00
N PHE A 361 -10.72 8.20 -9.32
CA PHE A 361 -10.71 7.27 -8.20
C PHE A 361 -11.34 5.95 -8.65
N PHE A 362 -10.54 4.89 -8.63
CA PHE A 362 -10.95 3.54 -9.02
C PHE A 362 -11.12 2.62 -7.80
N MET A 363 -11.98 1.64 -7.95
CA MET A 363 -12.15 0.50 -7.05
C MET A 363 -12.51 -0.73 -7.91
N SER A 364 -11.72 -1.81 -7.86
CA SER A 364 -11.88 -3.02 -8.70
C SER A 364 -12.11 -2.68 -10.18
N GLY A 365 -11.23 -1.87 -10.76
CA GLY A 365 -11.27 -1.50 -12.18
C GLY A 365 -12.41 -0.57 -12.59
N ARG A 366 -13.21 -0.07 -11.64
CA ARG A 366 -14.32 0.86 -11.90
C ARG A 366 -14.13 2.18 -11.17
N SER A 367 -14.38 3.27 -11.87
CA SER A 367 -14.36 4.63 -11.35
C SER A 367 -15.71 5.31 -11.54
N ASP A 368 -16.40 5.58 -10.44
CA ASP A 368 -17.64 6.37 -10.39
C ASP A 368 -17.38 7.78 -9.81
N TYR A 369 -16.12 8.08 -9.47
CA TYR A 369 -15.73 9.31 -8.78
C TYR A 369 -14.45 9.90 -9.36
N THR A 370 -14.31 11.21 -9.18
CA THR A 370 -13.02 11.89 -9.09
C THR A 370 -12.68 12.09 -7.62
N ILE A 371 -11.38 12.10 -7.31
CA ILE A 371 -10.84 12.47 -6.01
C ILE A 371 -10.13 13.81 -6.14
N THR A 372 -10.35 14.72 -5.18
CA THR A 372 -9.69 16.03 -5.12
C THR A 372 -8.90 16.12 -3.83
N PHE A 373 -7.66 16.55 -3.92
CA PHE A 373 -6.73 16.73 -2.81
C PHE A 373 -6.60 18.23 -2.48
N THR A 374 -6.54 18.58 -1.20
CA THR A 374 -6.37 19.95 -0.70
C THR A 374 -5.41 19.98 0.49
N ARG A 375 -4.66 21.09 0.63
CA ARG A 375 -3.78 21.36 1.79
C ARG A 375 -4.56 21.75 3.02
#